data_f37fb96486c67a5ed5119b888362514b
#
_entry.id   f37fb96486c67a5ed5119b888362514b
#
_cell.length_a   1.000
_cell.length_b   1.000
_cell.length_c   1.000
_cell.angle_alpha   90.00
_cell.angle_beta   90.00
_cell.angle_gamma   90.00
#
_symmetry.space_group_name_H-M   'P 1'
#
loop_
_entity.id
_entity.type
_entity.pdbx_description
1 polymer ?
#
loop_
_entity_poly.entity_id
_entity_poly.type
_entity_poly.pdbx_seq_one_letter_code
_entity_poly.pdbx_strand_id
1 'polypeptide(L)'
;MKRWAAGVLTITVLAAACGQQTQKSEDASPVRRAAPDYLSQPLVREIYTADPSAHVWNGKIYVYPSHDVDGPTKQDDLGSHFEMRDYRVLSMDKIGGPVRVGPVALDVKDVGWADKQMWAPDAAVKNGTYYLYFPAKDRDGAFRIGVATSRNPMGPFKPQPAPIKGSYSIDPAVFTDDDGSSYMYFGGIWGGQLQRNVNGRFDPNGSKTDLGQDDKPALAPRVARMTGDMLEFAEPPRPVQILDEKGMPLLGGDHDRRFFEASWMHKYKGKYYFSYSTGDTHYLVYAIGESPYGPFTYKGRILEPVEGWTTHHSIVRWNGRWWLFYADSQLSGQTRLRNVKVTELHYAADGTIRTINPFTSPKAP
;
A
#
# COMPACT_ATOMS: atom_id res chain seq x y z
N MET A 1 -8.05 84.81 -0.07
CA MET A 1 -9.21 85.62 0.33
C MET A 1 -10.41 84.74 0.51
N LYS A 2 -11.12 84.99 1.58
CA LYS A 2 -12.40 84.44 2.06
C LYS A 2 -12.30 83.14 2.97
N ARG A 3 -12.35 83.49 4.25
CA ARG A 3 -12.75 82.75 5.42
C ARG A 3 -14.24 82.38 5.38
N TRP A 4 -14.65 81.39 6.13
CA TRP A 4 -15.89 81.20 6.92
C TRP A 4 -15.82 79.81 7.52
N ALA A 5 -15.78 79.56 8.69
CA ALA A 5 -16.44 79.87 9.99
C ALA A 5 -17.03 78.55 10.56
N ALA A 6 -16.64 78.27 11.77
CA ALA A 6 -17.01 77.09 12.56
C ALA A 6 -18.49 77.12 13.02
N GLY A 7 -19.10 75.99 13.09
CA GLY A 7 -20.36 75.78 13.80
C GLY A 7 -20.19 74.56 14.77
N VAL A 8 -20.17 74.92 16.06
CA VAL A 8 -20.20 73.93 17.16
C VAL A 8 -21.67 73.50 17.40
N LEU A 9 -21.95 72.28 17.29
CA LEU A 9 -23.25 71.72 17.70
C LEU A 9 -23.05 70.77 18.91
N THR A 10 -23.53 71.25 20.04
CA THR A 10 -23.54 70.49 21.31
C THR A 10 -24.71 69.50 21.29
N ILE A 11 -24.42 68.20 21.34
CA ILE A 11 -25.43 67.17 21.51
C ILE A 11 -25.27 66.55 22.90
N THR A 12 -26.35 66.70 23.68
CA THR A 12 -26.55 66.14 25.02
C THR A 12 -26.73 64.65 24.94
N VAL A 13 -25.92 63.89 25.64
CA VAL A 13 -25.99 62.41 25.71
C VAL A 13 -26.90 62.06 26.91
N LEU A 14 -28.04 61.45 26.64
CA LEU A 14 -28.82 60.73 27.65
C LEU A 14 -28.18 59.35 27.87
N ALA A 15 -27.76 59.09 29.08
CA ALA A 15 -27.30 57.78 29.49
C ALA A 15 -28.53 56.87 29.79
N ALA A 16 -28.75 55.89 28.92
CA ALA A 16 -29.65 54.78 29.23
C ALA A 16 -28.82 53.60 29.78
N ALA A 17 -29.04 53.28 31.04
CA ALA A 17 -28.47 52.10 31.67
C ALA A 17 -29.11 50.81 31.07
N CYS A 18 -28.38 50.06 30.31
CA CYS A 18 -28.78 48.73 29.81
C CYS A 18 -28.03 47.67 30.61
N GLY A 19 -28.82 46.88 31.38
CA GLY A 19 -28.29 45.79 32.22
C GLY A 19 -27.53 44.76 31.37
N GLN A 20 -26.33 44.44 31.77
CA GLN A 20 -25.56 43.34 31.24
C GLN A 20 -26.16 42.01 31.77
N GLN A 21 -26.91 41.33 30.90
CA GLN A 21 -27.13 39.88 31.04
C GLN A 21 -25.85 39.15 30.65
N THR A 22 -25.13 38.63 31.62
CA THR A 22 -24.03 37.66 31.40
C THR A 22 -24.65 36.39 30.85
N GLN A 23 -24.56 36.20 29.51
CA GLN A 23 -24.70 34.91 28.89
C GLN A 23 -23.54 34.02 29.34
N LYS A 24 -23.82 33.06 30.21
CA LYS A 24 -22.92 31.93 30.41
C LYS A 24 -22.81 31.21 29.10
N SER A 25 -21.64 31.28 28.46
CA SER A 25 -21.22 30.35 27.42
C SER A 25 -21.14 28.98 28.07
N GLU A 26 -22.11 28.09 27.77
CA GLU A 26 -21.94 26.67 27.99
C GLU A 26 -20.74 26.20 27.21
N ASP A 27 -19.68 25.88 27.91
CA ASP A 27 -18.50 25.20 27.42
C ASP A 27 -18.96 23.82 26.95
N ALA A 28 -19.31 23.73 25.66
CA ALA A 28 -19.56 22.46 25.01
C ALA A 28 -18.22 21.74 24.95
N SER A 29 -17.95 20.90 25.93
CA SER A 29 -16.86 19.94 25.87
C SER A 29 -16.89 19.23 24.51
N PRO A 30 -15.78 19.16 23.78
CA PRO A 30 -15.78 18.48 22.49
C PRO A 30 -16.24 17.04 22.71
N VAL A 31 -17.35 16.65 22.06
CA VAL A 31 -17.83 15.28 22.05
C VAL A 31 -16.67 14.44 21.53
N ARG A 32 -16.01 13.72 22.42
CA ARG A 32 -15.02 12.72 22.05
C ARG A 32 -15.73 11.70 21.19
N ARG A 33 -15.55 11.76 19.88
CA ARG A 33 -16.04 10.70 19.00
C ARG A 33 -15.45 9.39 19.50
N ALA A 34 -16.31 8.42 19.78
CA ALA A 34 -15.86 7.08 20.10
C ALA A 34 -14.97 6.59 18.95
N ALA A 35 -13.83 5.98 19.26
CA ALA A 35 -13.00 5.34 18.25
C ALA A 35 -13.84 4.26 17.56
N PRO A 36 -13.72 4.10 16.23
CA PRO A 36 -14.44 3.05 15.51
C PRO A 36 -14.06 1.67 16.05
N ASP A 37 -15.04 0.76 16.11
CA ASP A 37 -14.77 -0.63 16.45
C ASP A 37 -14.14 -1.33 15.24
N TYR A 38 -12.89 -1.72 15.35
CA TYR A 38 -12.16 -2.39 14.29
C TYR A 38 -12.48 -3.89 14.23
N LEU A 39 -12.66 -4.40 13.01
CA LEU A 39 -12.87 -5.84 12.76
C LEU A 39 -11.72 -6.71 13.28
N SER A 40 -10.50 -6.23 13.15
CA SER A 40 -9.29 -6.90 13.65
C SER A 40 -8.33 -5.94 14.32
N GLN A 41 -7.41 -6.49 15.11
CA GLN A 41 -6.44 -5.73 15.87
C GLN A 41 -5.03 -5.83 15.24
N PRO A 42 -4.15 -4.85 15.48
CA PRO A 42 -2.76 -4.91 15.05
C PRO A 42 -2.07 -6.18 15.49
N LEU A 43 -1.29 -6.80 14.58
CA LEU A 43 -0.52 -8.02 14.89
C LEU A 43 0.57 -7.77 15.93
N VAL A 44 1.19 -6.60 15.89
CA VAL A 44 2.21 -6.14 16.83
C VAL A 44 1.96 -4.66 17.18
N ARG A 45 2.47 -4.20 18.32
CA ARG A 45 2.26 -2.83 18.81
C ARG A 45 3.56 -2.10 19.16
N GLU A 46 4.66 -2.83 19.23
CA GLU A 46 5.98 -2.31 19.60
C GLU A 46 6.73 -1.66 18.43
N ILE A 47 6.30 -1.90 17.20
CA ILE A 47 6.82 -1.28 15.98
C ILE A 47 5.65 -0.99 15.02
N TYR A 48 5.82 0.00 14.16
CA TYR A 48 4.89 0.28 13.07
C TYR A 48 5.22 -0.58 11.85
N THR A 49 4.21 -1.22 11.29
CA THR A 49 4.37 -2.18 10.18
C THR A 49 3.29 -1.95 9.13
N ALA A 50 3.65 -2.09 7.86
CA ALA A 50 2.73 -1.88 6.75
C ALA A 50 2.95 -2.88 5.62
N ASP A 51 2.17 -2.77 4.57
CA ASP A 51 2.39 -3.44 3.28
C ASP A 51 2.68 -4.93 3.45
N PRO A 52 1.80 -5.71 4.10
CA PRO A 52 2.10 -7.07 4.51
C PRO A 52 2.17 -8.03 3.33
N SER A 53 3.33 -8.63 3.12
CA SER A 53 3.50 -9.80 2.28
C SER A 53 3.56 -11.05 3.16
N ALA A 54 2.46 -11.79 3.23
CA ALA A 54 2.34 -12.99 4.06
C ALA A 54 2.54 -14.26 3.25
N HIS A 55 3.26 -15.21 3.83
CA HIS A 55 3.53 -16.52 3.23
C HIS A 55 3.39 -17.62 4.27
N VAL A 56 3.00 -18.81 3.79
CA VAL A 56 2.89 -20.01 4.62
C VAL A 56 3.94 -21.03 4.19
N TRP A 57 4.95 -21.22 5.02
CA TRP A 57 6.01 -22.20 4.76
C TRP A 57 6.16 -23.16 5.94
N ASN A 58 6.15 -24.45 5.62
CA ASN A 58 6.25 -25.53 6.63
C ASN A 58 5.20 -25.39 7.75
N GLY A 59 3.97 -24.97 7.39
CA GLY A 59 2.86 -24.81 8.33
C GLY A 59 2.91 -23.55 9.20
N LYS A 60 3.95 -22.75 9.11
CA LYS A 60 4.15 -21.50 9.83
C LYS A 60 3.92 -20.29 8.93
N ILE A 61 3.37 -19.23 9.48
CA ILE A 61 3.09 -17.98 8.78
C ILE A 61 4.26 -17.03 9.01
N TYR A 62 4.75 -16.45 7.91
CA TYR A 62 5.74 -15.37 7.90
C TYR A 62 5.13 -14.16 7.19
N VAL A 63 5.27 -12.98 7.78
CA VAL A 63 4.85 -11.73 7.17
C VAL A 63 6.07 -10.84 7.00
N TYR A 64 6.27 -10.35 5.79
CA TYR A 64 7.33 -9.44 5.40
C TYR A 64 6.71 -8.05 5.20
N PRO A 65 6.62 -7.24 6.26
CA PRO A 65 6.05 -5.91 6.15
C PRO A 65 7.12 -4.88 5.83
N SER A 66 6.70 -3.72 5.36
CA SER A 66 7.46 -2.48 5.54
C SER A 66 7.57 -2.17 7.03
N HIS A 67 8.69 -1.57 7.44
CA HIS A 67 8.89 -1.04 8.78
C HIS A 67 8.78 0.48 8.74
N ASP A 68 7.61 0.99 9.12
CA ASP A 68 7.36 2.43 9.17
C ASP A 68 8.15 3.06 10.32
N VAL A 69 8.80 4.17 10.04
CA VAL A 69 9.56 4.94 11.02
C VAL A 69 9.08 6.39 11.06
N ASP A 70 9.04 6.98 12.24
CA ASP A 70 8.72 8.40 12.38
C ASP A 70 9.93 9.23 11.97
N GLY A 71 9.74 10.08 10.96
CA GLY A 71 10.78 10.91 10.38
C GLY A 71 10.35 12.35 10.22
N PRO A 72 11.30 13.27 9.99
CA PRO A 72 11.04 14.71 9.90
C PRO A 72 10.42 15.15 8.58
N THR A 73 10.39 14.29 7.56
CA THR A 73 9.92 14.65 6.21
C THR A 73 8.42 14.90 6.21
N LYS A 74 8.03 16.07 5.71
CA LYS A 74 6.61 16.45 5.58
C LYS A 74 5.92 15.54 4.58
N GLN A 75 4.64 15.29 4.83
CA GLN A 75 3.78 14.53 3.91
C GLN A 75 3.65 15.25 2.56
N ASP A 76 3.77 14.48 1.49
CA ASP A 76 3.53 14.89 0.11
C ASP A 76 2.92 13.75 -0.71
N ASP A 77 2.47 14.04 -1.93
CA ASP A 77 1.86 13.09 -2.85
C ASP A 77 2.87 12.12 -3.51
N LEU A 78 4.16 12.30 -3.21
CA LEU A 78 5.24 11.43 -3.71
C LEU A 78 5.71 10.42 -2.67
N GLY A 79 5.06 10.39 -1.49
CA GLY A 79 5.41 9.48 -0.42
C GLY A 79 6.79 9.76 0.20
N SER A 80 7.31 10.99 0.10
CA SER A 80 8.62 11.34 0.63
C SER A 80 8.73 11.11 2.14
N HIS A 81 7.61 11.19 2.85
CA HIS A 81 7.47 10.98 4.29
C HIS A 81 7.49 9.49 4.72
N PHE A 82 7.45 8.54 3.78
CA PHE A 82 7.65 7.13 4.09
C PHE A 82 9.16 6.81 4.06
N GLU A 83 9.83 7.08 5.19
CA GLU A 83 11.29 7.01 5.33
C GLU A 83 11.81 5.62 5.75
N MET A 84 11.15 4.56 5.35
CA MET A 84 11.50 3.18 5.70
C MET A 84 12.94 2.83 5.30
N ARG A 85 13.65 2.14 6.20
CA ARG A 85 15.10 1.87 6.06
C ARG A 85 15.46 0.41 6.16
N ASP A 86 14.65 -0.39 6.83
CA ASP A 86 14.92 -1.79 7.11
C ASP A 86 13.65 -2.63 7.06
N TYR A 87 13.81 -3.94 7.06
CA TYR A 87 12.73 -4.90 7.20
C TYR A 87 12.88 -5.73 8.46
N ARG A 88 11.74 -6.06 9.08
CA ARG A 88 11.62 -6.98 10.20
C ARG A 88 10.53 -7.99 9.92
N VAL A 89 10.89 -9.26 9.86
CA VAL A 89 9.94 -10.31 9.54
C VAL A 89 9.13 -10.66 10.78
N LEU A 90 7.80 -10.71 10.63
CA LEU A 90 6.91 -11.23 11.66
C LEU A 90 6.67 -12.72 11.43
N SER A 91 6.55 -13.50 12.50
CA SER A 91 6.20 -14.91 12.36
C SER A 91 5.23 -15.36 13.43
N MET A 92 4.32 -16.28 13.06
CA MET A 92 3.34 -16.87 13.97
C MET A 92 3.03 -18.31 13.55
N ASP A 93 2.73 -19.16 14.56
CA ASP A 93 2.38 -20.55 14.31
C ASP A 93 0.89 -20.74 13.98
N LYS A 94 0.07 -19.75 14.34
CA LYS A 94 -1.38 -19.72 14.04
C LYS A 94 -1.92 -18.29 14.03
N ILE A 95 -2.95 -18.06 13.25
CA ILE A 95 -3.71 -16.78 13.27
C ILE A 95 -4.34 -16.60 14.67
N GLY A 96 -4.23 -15.39 15.20
CA GLY A 96 -4.68 -15.06 16.55
C GLY A 96 -3.79 -15.56 17.68
N GLY A 97 -2.66 -16.19 17.35
CA GLY A 97 -1.63 -16.58 18.32
C GLY A 97 -0.58 -15.48 18.54
N PRO A 98 0.42 -15.76 19.42
CA PRO A 98 1.54 -14.84 19.61
C PRO A 98 2.31 -14.60 18.31
N VAL A 99 2.67 -13.34 18.08
CA VAL A 99 3.47 -12.91 16.94
C VAL A 99 4.88 -12.59 17.43
N ARG A 100 5.89 -13.17 16.77
CA ARG A 100 7.29 -12.86 17.01
C ARG A 100 7.77 -11.82 16.01
N VAL A 101 8.32 -10.72 16.49
CA VAL A 101 9.08 -9.76 15.69
C VAL A 101 10.52 -10.23 15.58
N GLY A 102 11.01 -10.39 14.36
CA GLY A 102 12.40 -10.76 14.09
C GLY A 102 13.37 -9.60 14.27
N PRO A 103 14.70 -9.87 14.31
CA PRO A 103 15.71 -8.85 14.19
C PRO A 103 15.61 -8.16 12.81
N VAL A 104 16.45 -7.14 12.57
CA VAL A 104 16.62 -6.55 11.24
C VAL A 104 17.00 -7.65 10.24
N ALA A 105 16.13 -7.86 9.25
CA ALA A 105 16.31 -8.89 8.23
C ALA A 105 17.14 -8.38 7.05
N LEU A 106 17.01 -7.08 6.72
CA LEU A 106 17.81 -6.34 5.73
C LEU A 106 17.72 -4.85 6.06
N ASP A 107 18.83 -4.14 5.96
CA ASP A 107 18.91 -2.69 6.17
C ASP A 107 19.43 -2.03 4.88
N VAL A 108 18.94 -0.83 4.55
CA VAL A 108 19.34 -0.09 3.33
C VAL A 108 20.84 0.16 3.24
N LYS A 109 21.52 0.35 4.38
CA LYS A 109 22.98 0.55 4.43
C LYS A 109 23.80 -0.66 3.94
N ASP A 110 23.18 -1.86 3.96
CA ASP A 110 23.80 -3.09 3.49
C ASP A 110 23.57 -3.31 1.98
N VAL A 111 22.78 -2.45 1.31
CA VAL A 111 22.42 -2.53 -0.11
C VAL A 111 23.22 -1.50 -0.90
N GLY A 112 24.34 -1.91 -1.50
CA GLY A 112 25.34 -1.00 -2.08
C GLY A 112 24.86 -0.05 -3.18
N TRP A 113 23.77 -0.38 -3.86
CA TRP A 113 23.17 0.44 -4.92
C TRP A 113 22.01 1.34 -4.41
N ALA A 114 21.37 1.02 -3.28
CA ALA A 114 20.26 1.76 -2.73
C ALA A 114 20.72 2.97 -1.91
N ASP A 115 19.91 4.01 -1.86
CA ASP A 115 20.10 5.21 -1.06
C ASP A 115 19.09 5.28 0.09
N LYS A 116 17.80 5.05 -0.21
CA LYS A 116 16.72 5.25 0.76
C LYS A 116 15.40 4.59 0.36
N GLN A 117 14.42 4.69 1.26
CA GLN A 117 13.01 4.32 1.02
C GLN A 117 12.86 2.86 0.56
N MET A 118 13.16 1.92 1.47
CA MET A 118 12.87 0.50 1.29
C MET A 118 11.38 0.27 1.56
N TRP A 119 10.55 0.37 0.50
CA TRP A 119 9.10 0.27 0.59
C TRP A 119 8.61 -1.18 0.56
N ALA A 120 7.34 -1.40 0.18
CA ALA A 120 6.65 -2.68 0.24
C ALA A 120 7.45 -3.86 -0.33
N PRO A 121 7.89 -4.83 0.49
CA PRO A 121 8.64 -6.00 0.03
C PRO A 121 7.70 -7.16 -0.30
N ASP A 122 8.25 -8.16 -0.98
CA ASP A 122 7.68 -9.50 -1.04
C ASP A 122 8.75 -10.56 -0.84
N ALA A 123 8.33 -11.80 -0.62
CA ALA A 123 9.22 -12.91 -0.44
C ALA A 123 8.79 -14.17 -1.21
N ALA A 124 9.76 -15.03 -1.51
CA ALA A 124 9.51 -16.32 -2.11
C ALA A 124 10.46 -17.37 -1.53
N VAL A 125 10.17 -18.64 -1.78
CA VAL A 125 11.07 -19.75 -1.42
C VAL A 125 11.24 -20.68 -2.60
N LYS A 126 12.48 -21.10 -2.88
CA LYS A 126 12.79 -22.11 -3.87
C LYS A 126 14.01 -22.90 -3.46
N ASN A 127 13.89 -24.22 -3.44
CA ASN A 127 15.00 -25.14 -3.11
C ASN A 127 15.69 -24.81 -1.76
N GLY A 128 14.90 -24.44 -0.74
CA GLY A 128 15.41 -24.09 0.59
C GLY A 128 16.15 -22.77 0.67
N THR A 129 16.11 -21.94 -0.38
CA THR A 129 16.56 -20.56 -0.38
C THR A 129 15.36 -19.66 -0.31
N TYR A 130 15.37 -18.71 0.63
CA TYR A 130 14.39 -17.64 0.77
C TYR A 130 14.90 -16.39 0.05
N TYR A 131 14.01 -15.76 -0.69
CA TYR A 131 14.25 -14.55 -1.46
C TYR A 131 13.42 -13.43 -0.88
N LEU A 132 14.01 -12.27 -0.65
CA LEU A 132 13.35 -11.04 -0.28
C LEU A 132 13.49 -10.08 -1.45
N TYR A 133 12.38 -9.70 -2.07
CA TYR A 133 12.31 -8.69 -3.12
C TYR A 133 11.89 -7.37 -2.50
N PHE A 134 12.57 -6.30 -2.86
CA PHE A 134 12.32 -5.02 -2.22
C PHE A 134 12.57 -3.86 -3.19
N PRO A 135 11.69 -2.85 -3.21
CA PRO A 135 11.98 -1.61 -3.91
C PRO A 135 12.81 -0.71 -3.02
N ALA A 136 13.76 -0.01 -3.61
CA ALA A 136 14.48 1.08 -2.96
C ALA A 136 14.85 2.14 -3.99
N LYS A 137 14.96 3.40 -3.57
CA LYS A 137 15.50 4.46 -4.43
C LYS A 137 17.00 4.33 -4.53
N ASP A 138 17.48 4.40 -5.78
CA ASP A 138 18.90 4.58 -6.06
C ASP A 138 19.35 6.03 -5.82
N ARG A 139 20.63 6.32 -6.04
CA ARG A 139 21.21 7.66 -5.83
C ARG A 139 20.66 8.73 -6.77
N ASP A 140 20.06 8.32 -7.88
CA ASP A 140 19.39 9.21 -8.83
C ASP A 140 17.93 9.47 -8.46
N GLY A 141 17.46 8.86 -7.35
CA GLY A 141 16.10 8.96 -6.85
C GLY A 141 15.08 8.11 -7.61
N ALA A 142 15.53 7.18 -8.44
CA ALA A 142 14.68 6.24 -9.14
C ALA A 142 14.47 4.97 -8.30
N PHE A 143 13.22 4.51 -8.19
CA PHE A 143 12.96 3.21 -7.60
C PHE A 143 13.46 2.08 -8.53
N ARG A 144 14.17 1.14 -7.90
CA ARG A 144 14.59 -0.15 -8.48
C ARG A 144 14.14 -1.27 -7.57
N ILE A 145 13.98 -2.46 -8.10
CA ILE A 145 13.66 -3.65 -7.32
C ILE A 145 14.94 -4.46 -7.14
N GLY A 146 15.32 -4.70 -5.90
CA GLY A 146 16.41 -5.58 -5.52
C GLY A 146 15.92 -6.95 -5.10
N VAL A 147 16.85 -7.90 -5.01
CA VAL A 147 16.63 -9.20 -4.40
C VAL A 147 17.74 -9.51 -3.42
N ALA A 148 17.38 -10.08 -2.28
CA ALA A 148 18.30 -10.57 -1.26
C ALA A 148 17.96 -12.01 -0.91
N THR A 149 18.95 -12.82 -0.49
CA THR A 149 18.76 -14.24 -0.22
C THR A 149 19.16 -14.64 1.18
N SER A 150 18.48 -15.67 1.72
CA SER A 150 18.78 -16.26 3.03
C SER A 150 18.48 -17.75 3.05
N ARG A 151 19.07 -18.49 4.00
CA ARG A 151 18.66 -19.87 4.33
C ARG A 151 17.65 -19.89 5.49
N ASN A 152 17.37 -18.74 6.07
CA ASN A 152 16.38 -18.58 7.15
C ASN A 152 15.28 -17.60 6.70
N PRO A 153 13.99 -17.97 6.82
CA PRO A 153 12.89 -17.08 6.45
C PRO A 153 12.86 -15.77 7.25
N MET A 154 13.46 -15.74 8.43
CA MET A 154 13.58 -14.52 9.27
C MET A 154 14.82 -13.67 8.92
N GLY A 155 15.63 -14.08 7.94
CA GLY A 155 16.91 -13.45 7.64
C GLY A 155 18.05 -13.86 8.60
N PRO A 156 19.19 -13.15 8.61
CA PRO A 156 19.45 -11.98 7.77
C PRO A 156 19.52 -12.34 6.27
N PHE A 157 19.11 -11.40 5.43
CA PHE A 157 19.16 -11.55 3.98
C PHE A 157 20.41 -10.86 3.42
N LYS A 158 21.09 -11.54 2.48
CA LYS A 158 22.23 -10.99 1.76
C LYS A 158 21.76 -10.42 0.42
N PRO A 159 21.85 -9.08 0.20
CA PRO A 159 21.40 -8.47 -1.04
C PRO A 159 22.34 -8.80 -2.21
N GLN A 160 21.77 -8.84 -3.42
CA GLN A 160 22.56 -8.86 -4.65
C GLN A 160 23.25 -7.50 -4.86
N PRO A 161 24.42 -7.48 -5.53
CA PRO A 161 25.22 -6.27 -5.67
C PRO A 161 24.59 -5.19 -6.56
N ALA A 162 23.58 -5.55 -7.35
CA ALA A 162 22.82 -4.66 -8.24
C ALA A 162 21.32 -4.97 -8.14
N PRO A 163 20.45 -4.03 -8.52
CA PRO A 163 19.02 -4.32 -8.67
C PRO A 163 18.77 -5.30 -9.82
N ILE A 164 17.62 -5.97 -9.82
CA ILE A 164 17.17 -6.81 -10.93
C ILE A 164 17.20 -5.99 -12.21
N LYS A 165 17.89 -6.49 -13.22
CA LYS A 165 18.07 -5.78 -14.49
C LYS A 165 16.74 -5.50 -15.18
N GLY A 166 16.51 -4.22 -15.52
CA GLY A 166 15.27 -3.79 -16.15
C GLY A 166 14.10 -3.59 -15.18
N SER A 167 14.34 -3.71 -13.86
CA SER A 167 13.34 -3.37 -12.85
C SER A 167 13.20 -1.86 -12.67
N TYR A 168 12.02 -1.42 -12.29
CA TYR A 168 11.67 -0.04 -11.96
C TYR A 168 10.38 -0.01 -11.13
N SER A 169 10.03 1.16 -10.56
CA SER A 169 8.83 1.31 -9.74
C SER A 169 8.88 0.48 -8.43
N ILE A 170 7.73 0.13 -7.89
CA ILE A 170 7.58 -0.40 -6.53
C ILE A 170 6.70 -1.65 -6.49
N ASP A 171 6.48 -2.17 -5.28
CA ASP A 171 5.52 -3.20 -4.91
C ASP A 171 5.70 -4.51 -5.69
N PRO A 172 6.92 -5.12 -5.64
CA PRO A 172 7.09 -6.45 -6.19
C PRO A 172 6.19 -7.45 -5.45
N ALA A 173 5.54 -8.32 -6.21
CA ALA A 173 4.78 -9.46 -5.70
C ALA A 173 5.11 -10.69 -6.55
N VAL A 174 5.70 -11.70 -5.93
CA VAL A 174 6.17 -12.91 -6.62
C VAL A 174 5.23 -14.07 -6.38
N PHE A 175 4.60 -14.51 -7.45
CA PHE A 175 3.73 -15.67 -7.47
C PHE A 175 4.45 -16.84 -8.14
N THR A 176 4.46 -18.00 -7.49
CA THR A 176 4.95 -19.27 -8.08
C THR A 176 3.74 -20.12 -8.44
N ASP A 177 3.64 -20.46 -9.71
CA ASP A 177 2.55 -21.28 -10.24
C ASP A 177 2.76 -22.77 -10.01
N ASP A 178 1.73 -23.58 -10.30
CA ASP A 178 1.72 -25.03 -10.08
C ASP A 178 2.79 -25.77 -10.91
N ASP A 179 3.23 -25.19 -12.03
CA ASP A 179 4.31 -25.73 -12.88
C ASP A 179 5.72 -25.38 -12.38
N GLY A 180 5.81 -24.60 -11.28
CA GLY A 180 7.07 -24.13 -10.70
C GLY A 180 7.66 -22.90 -11.35
N SER A 181 7.00 -22.31 -12.35
CA SER A 181 7.34 -21.00 -12.92
C SER A 181 6.97 -19.90 -11.92
N SER A 182 7.84 -18.90 -11.80
CA SER A 182 7.59 -17.76 -10.92
C SER A 182 7.46 -16.49 -11.72
N TYR A 183 6.55 -15.62 -11.31
CA TYR A 183 6.20 -14.37 -11.97
C TYR A 183 6.25 -13.24 -10.95
N MET A 184 6.90 -12.14 -11.29
CA MET A 184 6.87 -10.93 -10.48
C MET A 184 5.91 -9.92 -11.10
N TYR A 185 4.94 -9.49 -10.31
CA TYR A 185 4.07 -8.36 -10.60
C TYR A 185 4.60 -7.16 -9.86
N PHE A 186 4.54 -5.96 -10.45
CA PHE A 186 5.04 -4.76 -9.81
C PHE A 186 4.50 -3.49 -10.45
N GLY A 187 4.63 -2.40 -9.74
CA GLY A 187 4.27 -1.06 -10.19
C GLY A 187 3.51 -0.28 -9.14
N GLY A 188 3.62 1.02 -9.20
CA GLY A 188 2.83 1.99 -8.45
C GLY A 188 2.95 3.35 -9.12
N ILE A 189 1.84 4.08 -9.24
CA ILE A 189 1.83 5.43 -9.80
C ILE A 189 2.18 6.47 -8.73
N TRP A 190 2.24 7.75 -9.09
CA TRP A 190 2.66 8.87 -8.24
C TRP A 190 4.04 8.63 -7.62
N GLY A 191 4.12 8.51 -6.30
CA GLY A 191 5.36 8.23 -5.58
C GLY A 191 6.05 6.94 -6.01
N GLY A 192 5.30 5.96 -6.48
CA GLY A 192 5.80 4.70 -7.05
C GLY A 192 6.44 4.82 -8.43
N GLN A 193 6.34 5.99 -9.09
CA GLN A 193 7.10 6.38 -10.28
C GLN A 193 6.82 5.58 -11.56
N LEU A 194 5.76 4.74 -11.59
CA LEU A 194 5.48 3.93 -12.79
C LEU A 194 5.26 4.81 -14.02
N GLN A 195 4.55 5.95 -13.89
CA GLN A 195 4.31 6.94 -14.94
C GLN A 195 5.57 7.67 -15.41
N ARG A 196 6.64 7.63 -14.62
CA ARG A 196 7.93 8.27 -14.92
C ARG A 196 8.93 7.33 -15.60
N ASN A 197 8.51 6.10 -15.88
CA ASN A 197 9.35 5.12 -16.59
C ASN A 197 8.90 5.01 -18.04
N VAL A 198 9.66 5.67 -18.93
CA VAL A 198 9.41 5.68 -20.37
C VAL A 198 10.40 4.73 -21.03
N ASN A 199 9.89 3.68 -21.69
CA ASN A 199 10.71 2.65 -22.35
C ASN A 199 11.79 2.05 -21.41
N GLY A 200 11.45 1.80 -20.15
CA GLY A 200 12.35 1.23 -19.15
C GLY A 200 13.40 2.21 -18.60
N ARG A 201 13.29 3.50 -18.91
CA ARG A 201 14.17 4.55 -18.39
C ARG A 201 13.39 5.50 -17.50
N PHE A 202 13.95 5.80 -16.34
CA PHE A 202 13.40 6.79 -15.42
C PHE A 202 13.57 8.21 -15.98
N ASP A 203 12.46 8.97 -16.03
CA ASP A 203 12.47 10.38 -16.37
C ASP A 203 12.32 11.22 -15.07
N PRO A 204 13.38 11.89 -14.60
CA PRO A 204 13.34 12.74 -13.41
C PRO A 204 12.41 13.95 -13.56
N ASN A 205 12.08 14.34 -14.80
CA ASN A 205 11.20 15.46 -15.12
C ASN A 205 9.78 15.02 -15.51
N GLY A 206 9.52 13.72 -15.53
CA GLY A 206 8.21 13.16 -15.85
C GLY A 206 7.13 13.57 -14.83
N SER A 207 5.87 13.38 -15.21
CA SER A 207 4.72 13.69 -14.32
C SER A 207 4.88 13.04 -12.95
N LYS A 208 4.58 13.80 -11.90
CA LYS A 208 4.62 13.33 -10.52
C LYS A 208 3.31 12.67 -10.07
N THR A 209 2.23 12.93 -10.79
CA THR A 209 0.89 12.43 -10.53
C THR A 209 0.33 11.76 -11.78
N ASP A 210 -0.97 11.62 -11.87
CA ASP A 210 -1.66 11.09 -13.04
C ASP A 210 -1.31 11.87 -14.31
N LEU A 211 -1.33 11.17 -15.44
CA LEU A 211 -0.96 11.78 -16.72
C LEU A 211 -2.04 12.70 -17.31
N GLY A 212 -3.14 12.95 -16.57
CA GLY A 212 -4.27 13.76 -17.06
C GLY A 212 -4.93 13.15 -18.29
N GLN A 213 -4.99 11.83 -18.37
CA GLN A 213 -5.52 11.07 -19.49
C GLN A 213 -6.70 10.19 -19.05
N ASP A 214 -7.72 10.83 -18.45
CA ASP A 214 -8.88 10.12 -17.90
C ASP A 214 -9.64 9.31 -18.93
N ASP A 215 -9.61 9.74 -20.19
CA ASP A 215 -10.26 9.10 -21.34
C ASP A 215 -9.38 8.03 -22.04
N LYS A 216 -8.18 7.77 -21.54
CA LYS A 216 -7.25 6.77 -22.07
C LYS A 216 -7.19 5.53 -21.17
N PRO A 217 -6.70 4.39 -21.69
CA PRO A 217 -6.43 3.23 -20.84
C PRO A 217 -5.57 3.59 -19.63
N ALA A 218 -5.98 3.11 -18.46
CA ALA A 218 -5.24 3.29 -17.22
C ALA A 218 -3.81 2.76 -17.34
N LEU A 219 -2.88 3.38 -16.62
CA LEU A 219 -1.52 2.87 -16.57
C LEU A 219 -1.49 1.50 -15.87
N ALA A 220 -1.08 0.49 -16.63
CA ALA A 220 -1.12 -0.90 -16.18
C ALA A 220 0.09 -1.25 -15.28
N PRO A 221 -0.07 -2.14 -14.27
CA PRO A 221 1.06 -2.78 -13.61
C PRO A 221 1.87 -3.62 -14.59
N ARG A 222 3.00 -4.12 -14.13
CA ARG A 222 3.92 -4.93 -14.93
C ARG A 222 3.97 -6.36 -14.42
N VAL A 223 4.25 -7.29 -15.33
CA VAL A 223 4.57 -8.68 -15.02
C VAL A 223 5.76 -9.14 -15.84
N ALA A 224 6.65 -9.92 -15.21
CA ALA A 224 7.72 -10.64 -15.89
C ALA A 224 7.90 -12.01 -15.24
N ARG A 225 8.19 -13.03 -16.04
CA ARG A 225 8.63 -14.32 -15.54
C ARG A 225 10.05 -14.20 -14.98
N MET A 226 10.29 -14.83 -13.82
CA MET A 226 11.60 -14.90 -13.20
C MET A 226 12.48 -15.98 -13.84
N THR A 227 13.78 -15.81 -13.76
CA THR A 227 14.77 -16.85 -14.08
C THR A 227 14.65 -18.04 -13.13
N GLY A 228 15.22 -19.18 -13.51
CA GLY A 228 15.18 -20.41 -12.69
C GLY A 228 15.85 -20.25 -11.33
N ASP A 229 16.79 -19.36 -11.17
CA ASP A 229 17.47 -19.01 -9.91
C ASP A 229 16.78 -17.89 -9.12
N MET A 230 15.68 -17.33 -9.64
CA MET A 230 14.87 -16.30 -8.99
C MET A 230 15.58 -14.93 -8.80
N LEU A 231 16.68 -14.68 -9.47
CA LEU A 231 17.49 -13.47 -9.27
C LEU A 231 17.26 -12.39 -10.33
N GLU A 232 16.73 -12.76 -11.51
CA GLU A 232 16.56 -11.86 -12.64
C GLU A 232 15.23 -12.10 -13.36
N PHE A 233 14.82 -11.18 -14.21
CA PHE A 233 13.76 -11.42 -15.18
C PHE A 233 14.24 -12.31 -16.33
N ALA A 234 13.48 -13.35 -16.65
CA ALA A 234 13.71 -14.21 -17.79
C ALA A 234 13.24 -13.58 -19.12
N GLU A 235 12.49 -12.50 -19.02
CA GLU A 235 11.90 -11.77 -20.15
C GLU A 235 11.71 -10.29 -19.78
N PRO A 236 11.58 -9.37 -20.74
CA PRO A 236 11.24 -7.98 -20.45
C PRO A 236 9.87 -7.86 -19.76
N PRO A 237 9.73 -7.00 -18.73
CA PRO A 237 8.45 -6.72 -18.13
C PRO A 237 7.42 -6.18 -19.13
N ARG A 238 6.21 -6.71 -19.07
CA ARG A 238 5.09 -6.32 -19.93
C ARG A 238 3.88 -5.83 -19.11
N PRO A 239 3.00 -4.98 -19.70
CA PRO A 239 1.82 -4.50 -19.00
C PRO A 239 0.82 -5.64 -18.71
N VAL A 240 0.21 -5.61 -17.54
CA VAL A 240 -0.91 -6.45 -17.13
C VAL A 240 -2.20 -5.74 -17.52
N GLN A 241 -2.94 -6.30 -18.45
CA GLN A 241 -4.23 -5.73 -18.88
C GLN A 241 -5.33 -6.04 -17.87
N ILE A 242 -5.99 -4.98 -17.37
CA ILE A 242 -7.17 -5.07 -16.52
C ILE A 242 -8.35 -4.53 -17.32
N LEU A 243 -9.35 -5.37 -17.48
CA LEU A 243 -10.53 -5.10 -18.32
C LEU A 243 -11.78 -4.92 -17.46
N ASP A 244 -12.73 -4.15 -17.96
CA ASP A 244 -14.08 -4.09 -17.41
C ASP A 244 -14.90 -5.35 -17.77
N GLU A 245 -16.16 -5.40 -17.35
CA GLU A 245 -17.07 -6.50 -17.59
C GLU A 245 -17.45 -6.68 -19.08
N LYS A 246 -17.18 -5.67 -19.91
CA LYS A 246 -17.41 -5.67 -21.36
C LYS A 246 -16.15 -6.06 -22.14
N GLY A 247 -15.04 -6.33 -21.43
CA GLY A 247 -13.76 -6.67 -22.05
C GLY A 247 -12.97 -5.47 -22.56
N MET A 248 -13.32 -4.25 -22.14
CA MET A 248 -12.60 -3.03 -22.49
C MET A 248 -11.57 -2.69 -21.40
N PRO A 249 -10.39 -2.12 -21.75
CA PRO A 249 -9.46 -1.65 -20.76
C PRO A 249 -10.07 -0.63 -19.80
N LEU A 250 -9.78 -0.71 -18.50
CA LEU A 250 -10.15 0.33 -17.55
C LEU A 250 -9.49 1.65 -17.94
N LEU A 251 -10.21 2.75 -17.73
CA LEU A 251 -9.71 4.09 -18.09
C LEU A 251 -8.98 4.75 -16.89
N GLY A 252 -8.11 5.71 -17.18
CA GLY A 252 -7.38 6.47 -16.18
C GLY A 252 -8.29 7.23 -15.21
N GLY A 253 -9.43 7.73 -15.67
CA GLY A 253 -10.43 8.41 -14.85
C GLY A 253 -11.31 7.47 -14.01
N ASP A 254 -11.17 6.16 -14.13
CA ASP A 254 -11.92 5.19 -13.34
C ASP A 254 -11.21 4.90 -12.01
N HIS A 255 -11.16 5.88 -11.15
CA HIS A 255 -10.40 5.86 -9.89
C HIS A 255 -10.85 4.75 -8.94
N ASP A 256 -12.10 4.31 -8.99
CA ASP A 256 -12.63 3.24 -8.13
C ASP A 256 -12.16 1.84 -8.54
N ARG A 257 -11.64 1.67 -9.77
CA ARG A 257 -11.29 0.37 -10.32
C ARG A 257 -9.89 0.31 -10.94
N ARG A 258 -9.32 1.45 -11.35
CA ARG A 258 -8.00 1.47 -11.99
C ARG A 258 -6.90 1.05 -11.01
N PHE A 259 -5.83 0.49 -11.58
CA PHE A 259 -4.63 0.18 -10.82
C PHE A 259 -3.94 1.45 -10.31
N PHE A 260 -3.56 1.43 -9.03
CA PHE A 260 -2.69 2.44 -8.45
C PHE A 260 -1.37 1.84 -7.98
N GLU A 261 -1.41 0.81 -7.10
CA GLU A 261 -0.23 0.13 -6.54
C GLU A 261 -0.63 -1.21 -5.88
N ALA A 262 0.28 -1.83 -5.14
CA ALA A 262 0.01 -2.97 -4.25
C ALA A 262 -0.43 -4.25 -4.99
N SER A 263 0.31 -4.64 -6.02
CA SER A 263 0.05 -5.88 -6.75
C SER A 263 0.11 -7.11 -5.83
N TRP A 264 -0.85 -8.03 -6.00
CA TRP A 264 -0.81 -9.37 -5.41
C TRP A 264 -1.43 -10.41 -6.35
N MET A 265 -0.92 -11.63 -6.33
CA MET A 265 -1.44 -12.73 -7.13
C MET A 265 -1.66 -13.97 -6.28
N HIS A 266 -2.82 -14.61 -6.42
CA HIS A 266 -3.07 -15.95 -5.90
C HIS A 266 -3.98 -16.75 -6.82
N LYS A 267 -4.05 -18.06 -6.59
CA LYS A 267 -4.91 -18.98 -7.34
C LYS A 267 -6.05 -19.49 -6.46
N TYR A 268 -7.27 -19.47 -6.99
CA TYR A 268 -8.44 -20.08 -6.37
C TYR A 268 -9.26 -20.84 -7.41
N LYS A 269 -9.53 -22.14 -7.19
CA LYS A 269 -10.26 -23.03 -8.11
C LYS A 269 -9.73 -22.96 -9.55
N GLY A 270 -8.41 -22.92 -9.73
CA GLY A 270 -7.75 -22.90 -11.03
C GLY A 270 -7.73 -21.55 -11.75
N LYS A 271 -8.34 -20.52 -11.19
CA LYS A 271 -8.32 -19.15 -11.73
C LYS A 271 -7.28 -18.30 -11.04
N TYR A 272 -6.74 -17.31 -11.77
CA TYR A 272 -5.76 -16.34 -11.26
C TYR A 272 -6.48 -15.08 -10.79
N TYR A 273 -6.27 -14.73 -9.53
CA TYR A 273 -6.84 -13.54 -8.90
C TYR A 273 -5.74 -12.51 -8.74
N PHE A 274 -5.77 -11.50 -9.58
CA PHE A 274 -4.91 -10.34 -9.49
C PHE A 274 -5.60 -9.28 -8.65
N SER A 275 -5.01 -8.90 -7.52
CA SER A 275 -5.58 -7.88 -6.64
C SER A 275 -4.61 -6.72 -6.44
N TYR A 276 -5.17 -5.54 -6.15
CA TYR A 276 -4.41 -4.30 -6.10
C TYR A 276 -5.17 -3.20 -5.34
N SER A 277 -4.47 -2.10 -5.01
CA SER A 277 -5.04 -0.89 -4.44
C SER A 277 -5.43 0.10 -5.54
N THR A 278 -6.54 0.81 -5.33
CA THR A 278 -7.00 1.91 -6.20
C THR A 278 -6.41 3.26 -5.79
N GLY A 279 -5.64 3.30 -4.68
CA GLY A 279 -4.94 4.48 -4.18
C GLY A 279 -5.86 5.55 -3.62
N ASP A 280 -6.12 6.60 -4.36
CA ASP A 280 -6.88 7.78 -3.94
C ASP A 280 -8.35 7.53 -3.53
N THR A 281 -8.94 6.42 -3.96
CA THR A 281 -10.26 5.96 -3.49
C THR A 281 -10.19 4.92 -2.37
N HIS A 282 -8.98 4.48 -2.00
CA HIS A 282 -8.66 3.64 -0.84
C HIS A 282 -9.26 2.23 -0.85
N TYR A 283 -9.66 1.68 -2.00
CA TYR A 283 -10.16 0.31 -2.09
C TYR A 283 -9.05 -0.70 -2.33
N LEU A 284 -9.18 -1.89 -1.76
CA LEU A 284 -8.56 -3.09 -2.32
C LEU A 284 -9.56 -3.79 -3.22
N VAL A 285 -9.13 -4.04 -4.45
CA VAL A 285 -9.98 -4.60 -5.50
C VAL A 285 -9.30 -5.80 -6.17
N TYR A 286 -10.04 -6.56 -6.98
CA TYR A 286 -9.49 -7.70 -7.69
C TYR A 286 -10.09 -7.89 -9.07
N ALA A 287 -9.33 -8.54 -9.91
CA ALA A 287 -9.68 -8.99 -11.24
C ALA A 287 -9.31 -10.47 -11.41
N ILE A 288 -10.02 -11.20 -12.27
CA ILE A 288 -9.82 -12.64 -12.50
C ILE A 288 -9.39 -12.88 -13.94
N GLY A 289 -8.40 -13.77 -14.12
CA GLY A 289 -7.88 -14.21 -15.42
C GLY A 289 -7.66 -15.72 -15.49
N GLU A 290 -7.34 -16.17 -16.70
CA GLU A 290 -7.10 -17.60 -17.01
C GLU A 290 -5.60 -17.93 -17.06
N SER A 291 -4.74 -16.96 -16.96
CA SER A 291 -3.29 -17.07 -17.12
C SER A 291 -2.58 -16.12 -16.17
N PRO A 292 -1.34 -16.41 -15.72
CA PRO A 292 -0.57 -15.48 -14.90
C PRO A 292 -0.28 -14.14 -15.60
N TYR A 293 -0.39 -14.09 -16.91
CA TYR A 293 -0.20 -12.87 -17.69
C TYR A 293 -1.49 -12.08 -17.93
N GLY A 294 -2.65 -12.62 -17.52
CA GLY A 294 -3.95 -12.07 -17.86
C GLY A 294 -4.36 -12.34 -19.32
N PRO A 295 -5.26 -11.53 -19.91
CA PRO A 295 -5.87 -10.36 -19.28
C PRO A 295 -6.72 -10.73 -18.06
N PHE A 296 -6.94 -9.76 -17.17
CA PHE A 296 -7.75 -9.93 -15.98
C PHE A 296 -9.01 -9.07 -16.08
N THR A 297 -10.19 -9.66 -15.87
CA THR A 297 -11.46 -8.93 -15.82
C THR A 297 -11.77 -8.52 -14.39
N TYR A 298 -12.00 -7.22 -14.16
CA TYR A 298 -12.40 -6.68 -12.86
C TYR A 298 -13.63 -7.40 -12.31
N LYS A 299 -13.64 -7.69 -11.01
CA LYS A 299 -14.72 -8.44 -10.35
C LYS A 299 -15.31 -7.77 -9.13
N GLY A 300 -14.60 -6.87 -8.48
CA GLY A 300 -15.15 -6.18 -7.33
C GLY A 300 -14.11 -5.79 -6.29
N ARG A 301 -14.62 -5.45 -5.12
CA ARG A 301 -13.84 -5.02 -3.96
C ARG A 301 -13.53 -6.19 -3.05
N ILE A 302 -12.36 -6.14 -2.41
CA ILE A 302 -11.94 -7.06 -1.36
C ILE A 302 -12.16 -6.40 0.01
N LEU A 303 -11.72 -5.14 0.13
CA LEU A 303 -11.74 -4.40 1.39
C LEU A 303 -12.21 -2.96 1.13
N GLU A 304 -13.15 -2.51 1.96
CA GLU A 304 -13.55 -1.10 2.02
C GLU A 304 -12.45 -0.25 2.67
N PRO A 305 -12.48 1.10 2.50
CA PRO A 305 -11.44 1.97 3.00
C PRO A 305 -11.16 1.80 4.49
N VAL A 306 -9.89 1.70 4.83
CA VAL A 306 -9.37 1.62 6.20
C VAL A 306 -9.16 3.02 6.80
N GLU A 307 -8.65 3.09 8.03
CA GLU A 307 -8.08 4.32 8.56
C GLU A 307 -6.67 4.53 7.99
N GLY A 308 -6.39 5.72 7.47
CA GLY A 308 -5.16 6.04 6.75
C GLY A 308 -5.37 6.11 5.24
N TRP A 309 -4.30 6.38 4.49
CA TRP A 309 -4.40 6.66 3.06
C TRP A 309 -4.13 5.43 2.20
N THR A 310 -2.97 4.81 2.34
CA THR A 310 -2.60 3.63 1.54
C THR A 310 -2.85 2.36 2.33
N THR A 311 -3.42 1.36 1.67
CA THR A 311 -3.41 0.00 2.18
C THR A 311 -2.87 -0.95 1.13
N HIS A 312 -1.94 -1.79 1.54
CA HIS A 312 -1.37 -2.89 0.78
C HIS A 312 -1.82 -4.19 1.41
N HIS A 313 -1.71 -5.31 0.73
CA HIS A 313 -2.28 -6.56 1.21
C HIS A 313 -1.55 -7.79 0.71
N SER A 314 -1.87 -8.92 1.32
CA SER A 314 -1.61 -10.24 0.79
C SER A 314 -2.76 -11.18 1.13
N ILE A 315 -2.97 -12.20 0.29
CA ILE A 315 -4.01 -13.20 0.48
C ILE A 315 -3.35 -14.58 0.48
N VAL A 316 -3.53 -15.31 1.59
CA VAL A 316 -2.92 -16.64 1.75
C VAL A 316 -3.92 -17.66 2.23
N ARG A 317 -3.67 -18.93 1.91
CA ARG A 317 -4.42 -20.06 2.44
C ARG A 317 -3.65 -20.70 3.59
N TRP A 318 -4.30 -20.81 4.76
CA TRP A 318 -3.74 -21.49 5.93
C TRP A 318 -4.82 -22.30 6.63
N ASN A 319 -4.53 -23.57 6.95
CA ASN A 319 -5.46 -24.51 7.57
C ASN A 319 -6.84 -24.59 6.88
N GLY A 320 -6.84 -24.64 5.54
CA GLY A 320 -8.05 -24.76 4.75
C GLY A 320 -8.86 -23.49 4.58
N ARG A 321 -8.53 -22.41 5.27
CA ARG A 321 -9.17 -21.09 5.20
C ARG A 321 -8.31 -20.09 4.45
N TRP A 322 -8.94 -19.02 3.94
CA TRP A 322 -8.27 -17.90 3.30
C TRP A 322 -8.19 -16.70 4.24
N TRP A 323 -7.09 -16.00 4.19
CA TRP A 323 -6.77 -14.90 5.09
C TRP A 323 -6.27 -13.71 4.29
N LEU A 324 -6.84 -12.54 4.58
CA LEU A 324 -6.38 -11.24 4.11
C LEU A 324 -5.52 -10.60 5.19
N PHE A 325 -4.26 -10.33 4.84
CA PHE A 325 -3.40 -9.43 5.60
C PHE A 325 -3.48 -8.05 4.96
N TYR A 326 -3.64 -7.02 5.75
CA TYR A 326 -3.75 -5.63 5.30
C TYR A 326 -3.16 -4.70 6.34
N ALA A 327 -3.03 -3.39 6.04
CA ALA A 327 -2.54 -2.40 6.98
C ALA A 327 -3.54 -1.25 7.13
N ASP A 328 -3.54 -0.62 8.31
CA ASP A 328 -4.22 0.65 8.59
C ASP A 328 -3.38 1.49 9.57
N SER A 329 -3.91 2.62 10.01
CA SER A 329 -3.23 3.55 10.92
C SER A 329 -3.82 3.56 12.33
N GLN A 330 -4.50 2.50 12.78
CA GLN A 330 -5.20 2.45 14.08
C GLN A 330 -4.32 2.85 15.26
N LEU A 331 -3.04 2.44 15.28
CA LEU A 331 -2.17 2.69 16.43
C LEU A 331 -1.75 4.15 16.56
N SER A 332 -1.52 4.82 15.44
CA SER A 332 -0.94 6.16 15.42
C SER A 332 -1.94 7.26 15.04
N GLY A 333 -2.99 6.91 14.27
CA GLY A 333 -3.84 7.89 13.58
C GLY A 333 -3.10 8.64 12.45
N GLN A 334 -1.89 8.19 12.06
CA GLN A 334 -1.04 8.86 11.07
C GLN A 334 -0.75 7.93 9.89
N THR A 335 -1.03 8.37 8.67
CA THR A 335 -0.85 7.61 7.42
C THR A 335 0.54 6.98 7.27
N ARG A 336 1.59 7.61 7.78
CA ARG A 336 2.97 7.15 7.66
C ARG A 336 3.41 6.16 8.75
N LEU A 337 2.57 5.89 9.77
CA LEU A 337 2.88 5.00 10.90
C LEU A 337 1.76 3.99 11.04
N ARG A 338 1.82 2.97 10.20
CA ARG A 338 0.76 1.98 9.99
C ARG A 338 0.95 0.75 10.88
N ASN A 339 -0.03 -0.11 10.85
CA ASN A 339 0.03 -1.41 11.53
C ASN A 339 -0.65 -2.49 10.69
N VAL A 340 -0.02 -3.66 10.64
CA VAL A 340 -0.52 -4.83 9.93
C VAL A 340 -1.59 -5.52 10.76
N LYS A 341 -2.65 -5.95 10.07
CA LYS A 341 -3.79 -6.71 10.59
C LYS A 341 -4.05 -7.96 9.75
N VAL A 342 -4.87 -8.85 10.26
CA VAL A 342 -5.32 -10.04 9.53
C VAL A 342 -6.80 -10.30 9.81
N THR A 343 -7.53 -10.71 8.76
CA THR A 343 -8.93 -11.14 8.88
C THR A 343 -9.21 -12.32 7.95
N GLU A 344 -10.25 -13.08 8.21
CA GLU A 344 -10.67 -14.17 7.33
C GLU A 344 -11.29 -13.61 6.04
N LEU A 345 -10.92 -14.20 4.90
CA LEU A 345 -11.44 -13.87 3.58
C LEU A 345 -12.35 -15.00 3.08
N HIS A 346 -13.52 -14.64 2.57
CA HIS A 346 -14.51 -15.61 2.12
C HIS A 346 -14.82 -15.45 0.64
N TYR A 347 -14.95 -16.58 -0.05
CA TYR A 347 -15.45 -16.66 -1.42
C TYR A 347 -16.94 -17.03 -1.43
N ALA A 348 -17.69 -16.45 -2.35
CA ALA A 348 -19.02 -16.91 -2.71
C ALA A 348 -18.95 -18.18 -3.59
N ALA A 349 -20.08 -18.80 -3.84
CA ALA A 349 -20.15 -20.04 -4.61
C ALA A 349 -19.63 -19.90 -6.06
N ASP A 350 -19.85 -18.74 -6.65
CA ASP A 350 -19.39 -18.34 -8.00
C ASP A 350 -17.89 -17.99 -8.07
N GLY A 351 -17.20 -17.97 -6.93
CA GLY A 351 -15.78 -17.63 -6.83
C GLY A 351 -15.51 -16.14 -6.58
N THR A 352 -16.53 -15.30 -6.49
CA THR A 352 -16.32 -13.90 -6.11
C THR A 352 -15.89 -13.78 -4.65
N ILE A 353 -15.07 -12.77 -4.34
CA ILE A 353 -14.66 -12.47 -2.97
C ILE A 353 -15.76 -11.63 -2.30
N ARG A 354 -16.14 -12.00 -1.08
CA ARG A 354 -17.05 -11.18 -0.27
C ARG A 354 -16.29 -9.98 0.26
N THR A 355 -16.79 -8.79 -0.06
CA THR A 355 -16.19 -7.53 0.39
C THR A 355 -16.18 -7.44 1.92
N ILE A 356 -15.06 -7.03 2.47
CA ILE A 356 -14.82 -6.91 3.91
C ILE A 356 -14.95 -5.43 4.30
N ASN A 357 -15.74 -5.14 5.34
CA ASN A 357 -15.70 -3.85 6.02
C ASN A 357 -14.66 -3.96 7.17
N PRO A 358 -13.64 -3.08 7.22
CA PRO A 358 -12.63 -3.13 8.29
C PRO A 358 -13.16 -2.71 9.66
N PHE A 359 -14.42 -2.24 9.75
CA PHE A 359 -15.08 -1.82 10.96
C PHE A 359 -16.30 -2.67 11.27
N THR A 360 -16.56 -2.95 12.56
CA THR A 360 -17.75 -3.69 13.02
C THR A 360 -18.93 -2.78 13.31
N SER A 361 -18.69 -1.49 13.55
CA SER A 361 -19.71 -0.44 13.64
C SER A 361 -19.56 0.56 12.48
N PRO A 362 -20.66 1.19 12.02
CA PRO A 362 -20.56 2.18 10.97
C PRO A 362 -19.56 3.28 11.35
N LYS A 363 -18.66 3.61 10.45
CA LYS A 363 -17.82 4.80 10.61
C LYS A 363 -18.77 5.99 10.71
N ALA A 364 -18.71 6.75 11.81
CA ALA A 364 -19.52 7.96 11.93
C ALA A 364 -19.20 8.89 10.74
N PRO A 365 -20.22 9.51 10.10
CA PRO A 365 -20.06 10.34 8.92
C PRO A 365 -19.14 11.54 9.15
#